data_30e01ac2e7716c94f6ee765224850c6f
#
_entry.id   30e01ac2e7716c94f6ee765224850c6f
#
_cell.length_a   1.000
_cell.length_b   1.000
_cell.length_c   1.000
_cell.angle_alpha   90.00
_cell.angle_beta   90.00
_cell.angle_gamma   90.00
#
_symmetry.space_group_name_H-M   'P 1'
#
loop_
_entity.id
_entity.type
_entity.pdbx_description
1 polymer ?
#
loop_
_entity_poly.entity_id
_entity_poly.type
_entity_poly.pdbx_seq_one_letter_code
_entity_poly.pdbx_strand_id
1 'polypeptide(L)'
;APWTYVPTGFWYNADLVGEGKKYSLPTTWEEFFALGDKAKKDGIALFTYPTAGYFDTSMYQMLAQAGGMEFYNKAVNYDPSTWTSKEGKEVVDTIAKLASKDYTWSDTVANANADGGFKKNQQAVIDGKALFMPNGNWVIGEMAASTPKDFHWAMMAQQKFSADQKTYVYTYTEQIWIPKDAANIDLAKQFIKFMYSDKVVELMLANKSVNKETKEETPAPIISPVKGASDKLEAGPVKDSYTLTSASGTEAVAGVWATTKPINGFDMKATVYGAIDSLNTGELTAAQYQKQLEEAWTKLLENLDR
;
A
#
# COMPACT_ATOMS: atom_id res chain seq x y z
N ALA A 1 4.52 8.56 18.77
CA ALA A 1 3.23 9.17 18.45
C ALA A 1 3.03 9.15 16.93
N PRO A 2 1.85 8.83 16.38
CA PRO A 2 1.59 8.92 14.95
C PRO A 2 1.64 10.39 14.50
N TRP A 3 2.26 10.67 13.36
CA TRP A 3 2.34 12.02 12.81
C TRP A 3 1.41 12.22 11.62
N THR A 4 1.41 11.25 10.72
CA THR A 4 0.49 11.22 9.57
C THR A 4 -0.16 9.86 9.49
N TYR A 5 -1.27 9.76 8.77
CA TYR A 5 -1.78 8.49 8.30
C TYR A 5 -2.32 8.64 6.89
N VAL A 6 -2.08 7.65 6.07
CA VAL A 6 -2.50 7.67 4.67
C VAL A 6 -3.15 6.33 4.34
N PRO A 7 -4.42 6.31 3.95
CA PRO A 7 -5.04 5.13 3.37
C PRO A 7 -4.30 4.72 2.10
N THR A 8 -4.00 3.46 1.96
CA THR A 8 -3.40 2.89 0.77
C THR A 8 -4.34 1.89 0.13
N GLY A 9 -4.24 1.76 -1.17
CA GLY A 9 -5.11 0.88 -1.94
C GLY A 9 -4.63 0.78 -3.38
N PHE A 10 -5.51 0.37 -4.26
CA PHE A 10 -5.21 0.35 -5.69
C PHE A 10 -5.68 1.64 -6.34
N TRP A 11 -4.71 2.38 -6.89
CA TRP A 11 -4.94 3.60 -7.64
C TRP A 11 -5.12 3.28 -9.12
N TYR A 12 -6.03 3.99 -9.77
CA TYR A 12 -6.43 3.75 -11.15
C TYR A 12 -6.94 5.00 -11.84
N ASN A 13 -7.12 4.92 -13.16
CA ASN A 13 -7.78 5.94 -13.98
C ASN A 13 -9.29 5.75 -13.94
N ALA A 14 -10.01 6.68 -13.31
CA ALA A 14 -11.48 6.65 -13.21
C ALA A 14 -12.20 6.88 -14.55
N ASP A 15 -11.50 7.27 -15.60
CA ASP A 15 -12.06 7.37 -16.94
C ASP A 15 -12.12 6.02 -17.65
N LEU A 16 -11.27 5.07 -17.24
CA LEU A 16 -11.23 3.70 -17.78
C LEU A 16 -11.99 2.69 -16.92
N VAL A 17 -11.95 2.86 -15.59
CA VAL A 17 -12.50 1.90 -14.63
C VAL A 17 -13.55 2.58 -13.77
N GLY A 18 -14.71 1.96 -13.61
CA GLY A 18 -15.82 2.50 -12.80
C GLY A 18 -17.17 2.10 -13.32
N GLU A 19 -18.22 2.64 -12.69
CA GLU A 19 -19.60 2.45 -13.16
C GLU A 19 -19.80 3.10 -14.52
N GLY A 20 -20.35 2.36 -15.49
CA GLY A 20 -20.56 2.82 -16.85
C GLY A 20 -19.29 3.03 -17.69
N LYS A 21 -18.12 2.67 -17.15
CA LYS A 21 -16.83 2.75 -17.87
C LYS A 21 -16.52 1.43 -18.59
N LYS A 22 -15.42 1.42 -19.36
CA LYS A 22 -14.97 0.25 -20.12
C LYS A 22 -14.77 -0.99 -19.24
N TYR A 23 -14.29 -0.77 -18.03
CA TYR A 23 -14.03 -1.80 -17.01
C TYR A 23 -14.79 -1.49 -15.73
N SER A 24 -15.48 -2.50 -15.18
CA SER A 24 -16.17 -2.37 -13.90
C SER A 24 -15.19 -2.54 -12.74
N LEU A 25 -15.44 -1.87 -11.60
CA LEU A 25 -14.65 -2.06 -10.39
C LEU A 25 -14.88 -3.47 -9.81
N PRO A 26 -13.83 -4.27 -9.64
CA PRO A 26 -13.92 -5.58 -9.00
C PRO A 26 -14.00 -5.44 -7.48
N THR A 27 -14.75 -6.32 -6.83
CA THR A 27 -14.88 -6.37 -5.36
C THR A 27 -14.17 -7.56 -4.74
N THR A 28 -13.96 -8.61 -5.52
CA THR A 28 -13.24 -9.82 -5.09
C THR A 28 -11.98 -10.06 -5.91
N TRP A 29 -11.06 -10.85 -5.37
CA TRP A 29 -9.85 -11.25 -6.11
C TRP A 29 -10.19 -12.05 -7.37
N GLU A 30 -11.25 -12.86 -7.35
CA GLU A 30 -11.71 -13.58 -8.53
C GLU A 30 -12.13 -12.59 -9.64
N GLU A 31 -12.96 -11.60 -9.31
CA GLU A 31 -13.38 -10.56 -10.24
C GLU A 31 -12.20 -9.71 -10.73
N PHE A 32 -11.22 -9.44 -9.84
CA PHE A 32 -10.02 -8.68 -10.19
C PHE A 32 -9.19 -9.39 -11.26
N PHE A 33 -8.95 -10.68 -11.08
CA PHE A 33 -8.20 -11.46 -12.07
C PHE A 33 -9.00 -11.68 -13.36
N ALA A 34 -10.32 -11.89 -13.28
CA ALA A 34 -11.18 -11.96 -14.46
C ALA A 34 -11.17 -10.64 -15.25
N LEU A 35 -11.11 -9.50 -14.56
CA LEU A 35 -10.90 -8.21 -15.19
C LEU A 35 -9.54 -8.14 -15.90
N GLY A 36 -8.48 -8.69 -15.30
CA GLY A 36 -7.16 -8.78 -15.90
C GLY A 36 -7.18 -9.59 -17.21
N ASP A 37 -7.87 -10.71 -17.22
CA ASP A 37 -8.01 -11.55 -18.42
C ASP A 37 -8.78 -10.81 -19.53
N LYS A 38 -9.73 -9.97 -19.18
CA LYS A 38 -10.43 -9.09 -20.12
C LYS A 38 -9.51 -7.98 -20.65
N ALA A 39 -8.80 -7.28 -19.75
CA ALA A 39 -7.92 -6.16 -20.13
C ALA A 39 -6.74 -6.62 -21.00
N LYS A 40 -6.22 -7.83 -20.75
CA LYS A 40 -5.15 -8.45 -21.56
C LYS A 40 -5.53 -8.60 -23.03
N LYS A 41 -6.80 -8.85 -23.35
CA LYS A 41 -7.30 -8.92 -24.74
C LYS A 41 -7.26 -7.55 -25.43
N ASP A 42 -7.30 -6.49 -24.66
CA ASP A 42 -7.18 -5.11 -25.12
C ASP A 42 -5.72 -4.61 -25.11
N GLY A 43 -4.74 -5.48 -24.77
CA GLY A 43 -3.32 -5.13 -24.67
C GLY A 43 -2.95 -4.35 -23.41
N ILE A 44 -3.81 -4.37 -22.38
CA ILE A 44 -3.60 -3.63 -21.12
C ILE A 44 -3.31 -4.64 -20.01
N ALA A 45 -2.25 -4.39 -19.21
CA ALA A 45 -1.97 -5.19 -18.03
C ALA A 45 -2.96 -4.86 -16.89
N LEU A 46 -3.24 -5.84 -16.04
CA LEU A 46 -4.07 -5.62 -14.87
C LEU A 46 -3.38 -4.71 -13.86
N PHE A 47 -2.08 -4.91 -13.66
CA PHE A 47 -1.36 -4.41 -12.51
C PHE A 47 0.05 -3.95 -12.85
N THR A 48 0.54 -2.99 -12.10
CA THR A 48 1.95 -2.60 -12.00
C THR A 48 2.23 -2.18 -10.55
N TYR A 49 3.49 -2.08 -10.15
CA TYR A 49 3.86 -1.57 -8.82
C TYR A 49 5.08 -0.66 -8.90
N PRO A 50 5.15 0.42 -8.12
CA PRO A 50 6.29 1.33 -8.13
C PRO A 50 7.62 0.63 -7.84
N THR A 51 7.67 -0.10 -6.74
CA THR A 51 8.74 -1.03 -6.33
C THR A 51 8.13 -2.21 -5.57
N ALA A 52 8.87 -3.30 -5.42
CA ALA A 52 8.39 -4.49 -4.69
C ALA A 52 7.91 -4.19 -3.26
N GLY A 53 8.48 -3.18 -2.59
CA GLY A 53 8.06 -2.76 -1.26
C GLY A 53 6.61 -2.27 -1.16
N TYR A 54 5.99 -1.88 -2.26
CA TYR A 54 4.57 -1.47 -2.26
C TYR A 54 3.60 -2.66 -2.12
N PHE A 55 4.12 -3.90 -2.15
CA PHE A 55 3.33 -5.08 -1.79
C PHE A 55 3.01 -5.16 -0.29
N ASP A 56 3.61 -4.32 0.55
CA ASP A 56 3.19 -4.16 1.95
C ASP A 56 1.70 -3.77 2.02
N THR A 57 1.27 -2.83 1.17
CA THR A 57 -0.13 -2.45 1.00
C THR A 57 -1.03 -3.67 0.79
N SER A 58 -0.63 -4.58 -0.10
CA SER A 58 -1.39 -5.78 -0.42
C SER A 58 -1.29 -6.82 0.70
N MET A 59 -0.09 -7.09 1.19
CA MET A 59 0.15 -8.14 2.18
C MET A 59 -0.60 -7.90 3.50
N TYR A 60 -0.49 -6.71 4.09
CA TYR A 60 -1.18 -6.40 5.34
C TYR A 60 -2.69 -6.51 5.21
N GLN A 61 -3.22 -6.01 4.12
CA GLN A 61 -4.66 -6.07 3.88
C GLN A 61 -5.14 -7.50 3.59
N MET A 62 -4.41 -8.27 2.76
CA MET A 62 -4.73 -9.66 2.49
C MET A 62 -4.71 -10.53 3.76
N LEU A 63 -3.73 -10.31 4.66
CA LEU A 63 -3.66 -11.03 5.93
C LEU A 63 -4.91 -10.78 6.78
N ALA A 64 -5.32 -9.50 6.92
CA ALA A 64 -6.54 -9.18 7.64
C ALA A 64 -7.79 -9.72 6.93
N GLN A 65 -7.80 -9.70 5.59
CA GLN A 65 -8.92 -10.16 4.78
C GLN A 65 -9.10 -11.67 4.84
N ALA A 66 -8.00 -12.45 4.85
CA ALA A 66 -8.03 -13.90 4.83
C ALA A 66 -8.57 -14.52 6.14
N GLY A 67 -8.18 -13.98 7.30
CA GLY A 67 -8.53 -14.59 8.59
C GLY A 67 -8.93 -13.59 9.69
N GLY A 68 -9.23 -12.34 9.34
CA GLY A 68 -9.60 -11.29 10.29
C GLY A 68 -8.41 -10.81 11.12
N MET A 69 -8.71 -9.97 12.11
CA MET A 69 -7.67 -9.33 12.94
C MET A 69 -6.93 -10.31 13.86
N GLU A 70 -7.52 -11.44 14.23
CA GLU A 70 -6.80 -12.46 15.00
C GLU A 70 -5.68 -13.08 14.17
N PHE A 71 -5.99 -13.49 12.94
CA PHE A 71 -5.00 -14.02 12.01
C PHE A 71 -3.94 -12.98 11.64
N TYR A 72 -4.37 -11.75 11.38
CA TYR A 72 -3.48 -10.62 11.15
C TYR A 72 -2.48 -10.44 12.31
N ASN A 73 -2.96 -10.47 13.56
CA ASN A 73 -2.10 -10.32 14.73
C ASN A 73 -1.09 -11.47 14.88
N LYS A 74 -1.46 -12.71 14.56
CA LYS A 74 -0.50 -13.83 14.50
C LYS A 74 0.58 -13.56 13.46
N ALA A 75 0.21 -13.12 12.27
CA ALA A 75 1.14 -12.83 11.20
C ALA A 75 2.16 -11.75 11.57
N VAL A 76 1.70 -10.60 12.09
CA VAL A 76 2.58 -9.47 12.42
C VAL A 76 3.42 -9.71 13.68
N ASN A 77 3.08 -10.71 14.50
CA ASN A 77 3.86 -11.19 15.63
C ASN A 77 4.71 -12.43 15.32
N TYR A 78 4.89 -12.71 14.03
CA TYR A 78 5.78 -13.74 13.51
C TYR A 78 5.42 -15.18 13.94
N ASP A 79 4.13 -15.49 14.13
CA ASP A 79 3.67 -16.87 14.29
C ASP A 79 3.86 -17.63 12.98
N PRO A 80 4.77 -18.62 12.89
CA PRO A 80 5.06 -19.32 11.64
C PRO A 80 3.87 -20.15 11.13
N SER A 81 2.94 -20.53 12.02
CA SER A 81 1.70 -21.22 11.65
C SER A 81 0.82 -20.40 10.71
N THR A 82 1.03 -19.08 10.65
CA THR A 82 0.40 -18.19 9.67
C THR A 82 0.56 -18.74 8.26
N TRP A 83 1.77 -19.10 7.88
CA TRP A 83 2.09 -19.47 6.50
C TRP A 83 1.74 -20.93 6.15
N THR A 84 1.60 -21.82 7.15
CA THR A 84 1.15 -23.21 6.95
C THR A 84 -0.36 -23.37 7.00
N SER A 85 -1.10 -22.34 7.38
CA SER A 85 -2.56 -22.32 7.40
C SER A 85 -3.18 -22.22 5.99
N LYS A 86 -4.47 -22.52 5.89
CA LYS A 86 -5.24 -22.32 4.65
C LYS A 86 -5.24 -20.83 4.23
N GLU A 87 -5.44 -19.96 5.19
CA GLU A 87 -5.49 -18.51 5.01
C GLU A 87 -4.15 -17.96 4.52
N GLY A 88 -3.04 -18.39 5.13
CA GLY A 88 -1.69 -18.00 4.72
C GLY A 88 -1.35 -18.48 3.31
N LYS A 89 -1.77 -19.70 2.97
CA LYS A 89 -1.62 -20.23 1.61
C LYS A 89 -2.42 -19.40 0.61
N GLU A 90 -3.65 -19.05 0.91
CA GLU A 90 -4.51 -18.20 0.05
C GLU A 90 -3.88 -16.84 -0.22
N VAL A 91 -3.29 -16.21 0.82
CA VAL A 91 -2.55 -14.94 0.70
C VAL A 91 -1.34 -15.10 -0.23
N VAL A 92 -0.51 -16.14 -0.01
CA VAL A 92 0.69 -16.38 -0.83
C VAL A 92 0.34 -16.66 -2.28
N ASP A 93 -0.65 -17.51 -2.53
CA ASP A 93 -1.09 -17.85 -3.88
C ASP A 93 -1.61 -16.60 -4.62
N THR A 94 -2.35 -15.74 -3.91
CA THR A 94 -2.88 -14.50 -4.47
C THR A 94 -1.78 -13.49 -4.78
N ILE A 95 -0.80 -13.33 -3.88
CA ILE A 95 0.37 -12.48 -4.13
C ILE A 95 1.16 -12.99 -5.33
N ALA A 96 1.44 -14.30 -5.39
CA ALA A 96 2.17 -14.89 -6.50
C ALA A 96 1.45 -14.71 -7.83
N LYS A 97 0.12 -14.88 -7.85
CA LYS A 97 -0.71 -14.64 -9.03
C LYS A 97 -0.68 -13.17 -9.44
N LEU A 98 -0.85 -12.24 -8.48
CA LEU A 98 -0.82 -10.80 -8.73
C LEU A 98 0.52 -10.34 -9.29
N ALA A 99 1.62 -10.86 -8.75
CA ALA A 99 2.98 -10.53 -9.19
C ALA A 99 3.34 -11.18 -10.53
N SER A 100 2.60 -12.18 -11.01
CA SER A 100 2.97 -12.95 -12.20
C SER A 100 2.98 -12.10 -13.48
N LYS A 101 3.75 -12.54 -14.48
CA LYS A 101 3.79 -11.92 -15.82
C LYS A 101 2.45 -11.89 -16.54
N ASP A 102 1.50 -12.74 -16.11
CA ASP A 102 0.17 -12.76 -16.71
C ASP A 102 -0.66 -11.53 -16.39
N TYR A 103 -0.42 -10.92 -15.24
CA TYR A 103 -1.19 -9.78 -14.73
C TYR A 103 -0.37 -8.51 -14.60
N THR A 104 0.95 -8.61 -14.42
CA THR A 104 1.83 -7.45 -14.23
C THR A 104 2.33 -6.92 -15.58
N TRP A 105 2.36 -5.61 -15.73
CA TRP A 105 2.94 -4.96 -16.91
C TRP A 105 4.40 -5.36 -17.12
N SER A 106 4.77 -5.65 -18.38
CA SER A 106 6.04 -6.31 -18.74
C SER A 106 7.29 -5.57 -18.23
N ASP A 107 7.27 -4.24 -18.19
CA ASP A 107 8.44 -3.45 -17.81
C ASP A 107 8.52 -3.16 -16.31
N THR A 108 7.53 -3.63 -15.53
CA THR A 108 7.40 -3.31 -14.11
C THR A 108 8.64 -3.68 -13.31
N VAL A 109 9.15 -4.91 -13.42
CA VAL A 109 10.32 -5.37 -12.64
C VAL A 109 11.57 -4.59 -13.03
N ALA A 110 11.81 -4.40 -14.33
CA ALA A 110 12.97 -3.64 -14.81
C ALA A 110 12.95 -2.20 -14.30
N ASN A 111 11.79 -1.54 -14.37
CA ASN A 111 11.63 -0.18 -13.87
C ASN A 111 11.73 -0.11 -12.33
N ALA A 112 11.12 -1.07 -11.60
CA ALA A 112 11.15 -1.10 -10.13
C ALA A 112 12.57 -1.18 -9.57
N ASN A 113 13.50 -1.75 -10.31
CA ASN A 113 14.91 -1.93 -9.95
C ASN A 113 15.85 -0.89 -10.58
N ALA A 114 15.34 0.04 -11.41
CA ALA A 114 16.11 1.12 -11.98
C ALA A 114 16.05 2.39 -11.12
N ASP A 115 17.09 3.20 -11.13
CA ASP A 115 17.10 4.49 -10.45
C ASP A 115 15.99 5.41 -11.01
N GLY A 116 15.14 5.92 -10.12
CA GLY A 116 13.95 6.72 -10.48
C GLY A 116 12.89 5.99 -11.30
N GLY A 117 13.07 4.71 -11.59
CA GLY A 117 12.20 3.93 -12.46
C GLY A 117 10.79 3.67 -11.88
N PHE A 118 10.60 3.80 -10.57
CA PHE A 118 9.27 3.72 -9.94
C PHE A 118 8.23 4.67 -10.56
N LYS A 119 8.66 5.85 -11.00
CA LYS A 119 7.78 6.82 -11.70
C LYS A 119 7.32 6.32 -13.06
N LYS A 120 8.12 5.51 -13.76
CA LYS A 120 7.72 4.90 -15.03
C LYS A 120 6.58 3.88 -14.82
N ASN A 121 6.62 3.16 -13.71
CA ASN A 121 5.54 2.25 -13.34
C ASN A 121 4.25 3.01 -12.96
N GLN A 122 4.35 4.11 -12.25
CA GLN A 122 3.20 5.00 -11.99
C GLN A 122 2.67 5.62 -13.29
N GLN A 123 3.55 6.03 -14.21
CA GLN A 123 3.19 6.56 -15.52
C GLN A 123 2.43 5.52 -16.38
N ALA A 124 2.72 4.24 -16.21
CA ALA A 124 2.02 3.18 -16.95
C ALA A 124 0.50 3.17 -16.68
N VAL A 125 0.06 3.59 -15.49
CA VAL A 125 -1.38 3.73 -15.19
C VAL A 125 -1.96 4.97 -15.88
N ILE A 126 -1.24 6.08 -15.89
CA ILE A 126 -1.63 7.31 -16.60
C ILE A 126 -1.74 7.04 -18.10
N ASP A 127 -0.78 6.32 -18.66
CA ASP A 127 -0.72 5.96 -20.09
C ASP A 127 -1.73 4.86 -20.49
N GLY A 128 -2.46 4.28 -19.54
CA GLY A 128 -3.39 3.17 -19.79
C GLY A 128 -2.71 1.85 -20.15
N LYS A 129 -1.44 1.65 -19.83
CA LYS A 129 -0.69 0.40 -20.03
C LYS A 129 -0.97 -0.61 -18.92
N ALA A 130 -1.34 -0.14 -17.72
CA ALA A 130 -1.81 -0.93 -16.62
C ALA A 130 -3.06 -0.29 -16.00
N LEU A 131 -3.99 -1.10 -15.48
CA LEU A 131 -5.22 -0.58 -14.88
C LEU A 131 -5.01 -0.10 -13.45
N PHE A 132 -4.22 -0.81 -12.64
CA PHE A 132 -4.09 -0.58 -11.21
C PHE A 132 -2.64 -0.60 -10.74
N MET A 133 -2.39 0.15 -9.66
CA MET A 133 -1.15 0.05 -8.89
C MET A 133 -1.39 0.25 -7.39
N PRO A 134 -0.64 -0.42 -6.50
CA PRO A 134 -0.68 -0.14 -5.07
C PRO A 134 0.01 1.20 -4.81
N ASN A 135 -0.65 2.10 -4.08
CA ASN A 135 -0.07 3.40 -3.74
C ASN A 135 -0.85 4.07 -2.59
N GLY A 136 -0.36 5.20 -2.12
CA GLY A 136 -1.07 6.16 -1.30
C GLY A 136 -1.38 7.44 -2.09
N ASN A 137 -2.04 8.40 -1.44
CA ASN A 137 -2.47 9.64 -2.07
C ASN A 137 -1.31 10.56 -2.54
N TRP A 138 -0.09 10.29 -2.10
CA TRP A 138 1.12 11.01 -2.56
C TRP A 138 1.37 10.85 -4.06
N VAL A 139 0.85 9.80 -4.70
CA VAL A 139 1.00 9.58 -6.14
C VAL A 139 0.49 10.76 -6.97
N ILE A 140 -0.56 11.43 -6.51
CA ILE A 140 -1.13 12.60 -7.18
C ILE A 140 -0.09 13.73 -7.28
N GLY A 141 0.58 14.04 -6.17
CA GLY A 141 1.65 15.04 -6.13
C GLY A 141 2.93 14.60 -6.87
N GLU A 142 3.31 13.33 -6.73
CA GLU A 142 4.50 12.79 -7.40
C GLU A 142 4.40 12.80 -8.93
N MET A 143 3.19 12.60 -9.46
CA MET A 143 2.91 12.49 -10.88
C MET A 143 2.25 13.74 -11.47
N ALA A 144 2.07 14.81 -10.68
CA ALA A 144 1.37 16.02 -11.11
C ALA A 144 1.91 16.61 -12.42
N ALA A 145 3.24 16.60 -12.60
CA ALA A 145 3.89 17.17 -13.80
C ALA A 145 3.62 16.36 -15.08
N SER A 146 3.27 15.09 -14.97
CA SER A 146 3.05 14.19 -16.12
C SER A 146 1.59 13.70 -16.23
N THR A 147 0.74 14.09 -15.29
CA THR A 147 -0.70 13.77 -15.31
C THR A 147 -1.44 14.76 -16.21
N PRO A 148 -2.14 14.32 -17.26
CA PRO A 148 -2.99 15.19 -18.07
C PRO A 148 -4.08 15.86 -17.24
N LYS A 149 -4.51 17.07 -17.63
CA LYS A 149 -5.52 17.84 -16.88
C LYS A 149 -6.91 17.19 -16.83
N ASP A 150 -7.21 16.36 -17.82
CA ASP A 150 -8.44 15.58 -17.96
C ASP A 150 -8.33 14.16 -17.41
N PHE A 151 -7.24 13.82 -16.72
CA PHE A 151 -7.06 12.54 -16.09
C PHE A 151 -7.64 12.56 -14.65
N HIS A 152 -8.45 11.55 -14.31
CA HIS A 152 -9.09 11.46 -13.01
C HIS A 152 -8.56 10.28 -12.20
N TRP A 153 -7.75 10.60 -11.21
CA TRP A 153 -7.30 9.62 -10.22
C TRP A 153 -8.45 9.15 -9.34
N ALA A 154 -8.49 7.85 -9.06
CA ALA A 154 -9.32 7.29 -8.00
C ALA A 154 -8.57 6.16 -7.29
N MET A 155 -8.98 5.87 -6.06
CA MET A 155 -8.47 4.77 -5.25
C MET A 155 -9.61 3.84 -4.84
N MET A 156 -9.36 2.56 -4.85
CA MET A 156 -10.22 1.56 -4.22
C MET A 156 -9.48 0.80 -3.15
N ALA A 157 -10.20 0.31 -2.14
CA ALA A 157 -9.68 -0.71 -1.25
C ALA A 157 -9.33 -1.97 -2.06
N GLN A 158 -8.39 -2.76 -1.57
CA GLN A 158 -8.11 -4.03 -2.21
C GLN A 158 -9.29 -5.00 -2.11
N GLN A 159 -9.28 -5.97 -2.98
CA GLN A 159 -10.34 -6.97 -3.14
C GLN A 159 -10.45 -7.87 -1.92
N LYS A 160 -11.64 -8.41 -1.73
CA LYS A 160 -11.95 -9.43 -0.74
C LYS A 160 -11.74 -10.82 -1.32
N PHE A 161 -11.50 -11.81 -0.47
CA PHE A 161 -11.51 -13.22 -0.91
C PHE A 161 -12.93 -13.72 -1.17
N SER A 162 -13.92 -13.15 -0.44
CA SER A 162 -15.34 -13.44 -0.62
C SER A 162 -16.16 -12.17 -0.46
N ALA A 163 -17.26 -12.03 -1.23
CA ALA A 163 -18.06 -10.81 -1.30
C ALA A 163 -18.72 -10.40 0.03
N ASP A 164 -18.99 -11.36 0.90
CA ASP A 164 -19.63 -11.16 2.22
C ASP A 164 -18.63 -10.72 3.31
N GLN A 165 -17.33 -10.78 3.04
CA GLN A 165 -16.33 -10.34 4.02
C GLN A 165 -16.36 -8.83 4.24
N LYS A 166 -15.90 -8.43 5.44
CA LYS A 166 -15.59 -7.02 5.75
C LYS A 166 -14.47 -6.50 4.83
N THR A 167 -14.53 -5.23 4.50
CA THR A 167 -13.42 -4.56 3.80
C THR A 167 -12.36 -4.12 4.79
N TYR A 168 -11.09 -4.38 4.48
CA TYR A 168 -9.95 -3.82 5.21
C TYR A 168 -9.22 -2.81 4.34
N VAL A 169 -8.73 -1.75 4.95
CA VAL A 169 -7.91 -0.73 4.27
C VAL A 169 -6.61 -0.56 5.04
N TYR A 170 -5.50 -0.85 4.39
CA TYR A 170 -4.20 -0.60 5.00
C TYR A 170 -3.95 0.90 5.09
N THR A 171 -3.57 1.35 6.30
CA THR A 171 -3.18 2.74 6.55
C THR A 171 -1.69 2.81 6.86
N TYR A 172 -0.96 3.49 5.99
CA TYR A 172 0.44 3.82 6.25
C TYR A 172 0.51 4.95 7.27
N THR A 173 1.31 4.78 8.30
CA THR A 173 1.43 5.73 9.40
C THR A 173 2.87 6.10 9.64
N GLU A 174 3.20 7.38 9.46
CA GLU A 174 4.47 7.92 9.91
C GLU A 174 4.42 8.24 11.41
N GLN A 175 5.55 8.08 12.08
CA GLN A 175 5.62 8.20 13.53
C GLN A 175 6.69 9.20 13.97
N ILE A 176 6.40 9.92 15.05
CA ILE A 176 7.37 10.76 15.76
C ILE A 176 7.70 10.08 17.09
N TRP A 177 8.94 10.01 17.41
CA TRP A 177 9.49 9.42 18.65
C TRP A 177 10.63 10.25 19.21
N ILE A 178 10.83 10.12 20.49
CA ILE A 178 11.90 10.79 21.21
C ILE A 178 12.91 9.71 21.60
N PRO A 179 14.16 9.77 21.13
CA PRO A 179 15.20 8.86 21.57
C PRO A 179 15.37 8.91 23.11
N LYS A 180 15.69 7.77 23.71
CA LYS A 180 15.87 7.66 25.17
C LYS A 180 16.89 8.64 25.71
N ASP A 181 17.96 8.88 24.96
CA ASP A 181 19.10 9.71 25.35
C ASP A 181 19.04 11.12 24.72
N ALA A 182 17.85 11.60 24.33
CA ALA A 182 17.68 12.94 23.80
C ALA A 182 18.00 14.01 24.87
N ALA A 183 18.76 15.03 24.50
CA ALA A 183 19.21 16.09 25.42
C ALA A 183 18.05 16.94 25.98
N ASN A 184 16.94 17.11 25.23
CA ASN A 184 15.82 18.00 25.56
C ASN A 184 14.49 17.27 25.51
N ILE A 185 14.31 16.20 26.28
CA ILE A 185 13.11 15.34 26.26
C ILE A 185 11.83 16.12 26.50
N ASP A 186 11.81 17.04 27.47
CA ASP A 186 10.59 17.78 27.81
C ASP A 186 10.19 18.80 26.73
N LEU A 187 11.15 19.44 26.09
CA LEU A 187 10.89 20.31 24.95
C LEU A 187 10.41 19.48 23.74
N ALA A 188 10.99 18.32 23.51
CA ALA A 188 10.54 17.40 22.45
C ALA A 188 9.10 16.90 22.68
N LYS A 189 8.71 16.62 23.94
CA LYS A 189 7.31 16.32 24.29
C LYS A 189 6.36 17.47 24.03
N GLN A 190 6.79 18.71 24.34
CA GLN A 190 5.98 19.91 24.04
C GLN A 190 5.83 20.10 22.53
N PHE A 191 6.89 19.89 21.75
CA PHE A 191 6.84 19.93 20.30
C PHE A 191 5.86 18.87 19.74
N ILE A 192 5.93 17.61 20.20
CA ILE A 192 4.99 16.58 19.77
C ILE A 192 3.55 16.97 20.10
N LYS A 193 3.28 17.53 21.30
CA LYS A 193 1.94 18.04 21.64
C LYS A 193 1.49 19.16 20.71
N PHE A 194 2.39 20.08 20.37
CA PHE A 194 2.11 21.18 19.44
C PHE A 194 1.73 20.64 18.05
N MET A 195 2.36 19.55 17.58
CA MET A 195 2.05 18.91 16.29
C MET A 195 0.61 18.41 16.17
N TYR A 196 -0.12 18.25 17.28
CA TYR A 196 -1.53 17.88 17.29
C TYR A 196 -2.49 19.09 17.49
N SER A 197 -1.97 20.31 17.47
CA SER A 197 -2.80 21.52 17.60
C SER A 197 -3.55 21.80 16.30
N ASP A 198 -4.71 22.50 16.41
CA ASP A 198 -5.50 22.93 15.26
C ASP A 198 -4.65 23.74 14.27
N LYS A 199 -3.74 24.58 14.79
CA LYS A 199 -2.82 25.37 13.96
C LYS A 199 -1.94 24.51 13.06
N VAL A 200 -1.39 23.42 13.60
CA VAL A 200 -0.55 22.50 12.80
C VAL A 200 -1.41 21.72 11.83
N VAL A 201 -2.60 21.24 12.23
CA VAL A 201 -3.54 20.59 11.31
C VAL A 201 -3.85 21.50 10.11
N GLU A 202 -4.12 22.77 10.32
CA GLU A 202 -4.36 23.75 9.25
C GLU A 202 -3.13 23.91 8.33
N LEU A 203 -1.93 24.02 8.92
CA LEU A 203 -0.68 24.14 8.15
C LEU A 203 -0.40 22.89 7.33
N MET A 204 -0.64 21.70 7.88
CA MET A 204 -0.46 20.43 7.18
C MET A 204 -1.43 20.30 6.01
N LEU A 205 -2.69 20.69 6.20
CA LEU A 205 -3.70 20.67 5.12
C LEU A 205 -3.39 21.69 4.01
N ALA A 206 -2.81 22.84 4.36
CA ALA A 206 -2.41 23.88 3.42
C ALA A 206 -1.06 23.60 2.72
N ASN A 207 -0.43 22.46 3.01
CA ASN A 207 0.87 22.10 2.42
C ASN A 207 0.79 22.02 0.90
N LYS A 208 1.87 22.44 0.24
CA LYS A 208 2.02 22.41 -1.21
C LYS A 208 3.34 21.75 -1.60
N SER A 209 3.31 21.06 -2.72
CA SER A 209 4.52 20.63 -3.42
C SER A 209 4.95 21.72 -4.39
N VAL A 210 6.25 22.00 -4.44
CA VAL A 210 6.81 23.00 -5.34
C VAL A 210 7.66 22.31 -6.38
N ASN A 211 7.32 22.45 -7.65
CA ASN A 211 8.17 22.00 -8.75
C ASN A 211 9.48 22.81 -8.72
N LYS A 212 10.61 22.11 -8.59
CA LYS A 212 11.93 22.78 -8.45
C LYS A 212 12.34 23.56 -9.68
N GLU A 213 11.90 23.16 -10.86
CA GLU A 213 12.25 23.78 -12.14
C GLU A 213 11.28 24.91 -12.50
N THR A 214 9.98 24.62 -12.54
CA THR A 214 8.96 25.60 -12.96
C THR A 214 8.52 26.54 -11.84
N LYS A 215 8.83 26.22 -10.56
CA LYS A 215 8.35 26.92 -9.36
C LYS A 215 6.83 26.87 -9.19
N GLU A 216 6.14 26.05 -9.95
CA GLU A 216 4.71 25.84 -9.83
C GLU A 216 4.40 25.15 -8.51
N GLU A 217 3.38 25.65 -7.80
CA GLU A 217 2.88 25.10 -6.56
C GLU A 217 1.63 24.23 -6.85
N THR A 218 1.65 23.00 -6.33
CA THR A 218 0.50 22.08 -6.41
C THR A 218 0.05 21.71 -4.99
N PRO A 219 -1.25 21.73 -4.67
CA PRO A 219 -1.74 21.27 -3.38
C PRO A 219 -1.26 19.85 -3.09
N ALA A 220 -0.65 19.66 -1.92
CA ALA A 220 -0.13 18.37 -1.45
C ALA A 220 -0.43 18.23 0.06
N PRO A 221 -1.72 18.17 0.46
CA PRO A 221 -2.11 18.16 1.85
C PRO A 221 -1.51 16.95 2.58
N ILE A 222 -1.00 17.21 3.78
CA ILE A 222 -0.55 16.19 4.72
C ILE A 222 -1.63 16.03 5.77
N ILE A 223 -2.02 14.81 6.09
CA ILE A 223 -3.16 14.58 6.97
C ILE A 223 -2.68 14.15 8.34
N SER A 224 -3.00 15.00 9.32
CA SER A 224 -2.78 14.70 10.72
C SER A 224 -3.69 13.56 11.20
N PRO A 225 -3.25 12.68 12.11
CA PRO A 225 -4.08 11.64 12.72
C PRO A 225 -5.09 12.20 13.75
N VAL A 226 -5.19 13.51 13.90
CA VAL A 226 -6.21 14.15 14.74
C VAL A 226 -7.60 13.88 14.16
N LYS A 227 -8.51 13.41 15.00
CA LYS A 227 -9.89 13.09 14.59
C LYS A 227 -10.54 14.28 13.90
N GLY A 228 -11.13 14.04 12.73
CA GLY A 228 -11.78 15.06 11.92
C GLY A 228 -10.84 15.91 11.04
N ALA A 229 -9.51 15.66 11.06
CA ALA A 229 -8.59 16.36 10.18
C ALA A 229 -8.89 16.10 8.70
N SER A 230 -9.16 14.83 8.34
CA SER A 230 -9.51 14.45 6.97
C SER A 230 -10.84 15.01 6.48
N ASP A 231 -11.77 15.34 7.40
CA ASP A 231 -13.08 15.91 7.03
C ASP A 231 -12.93 17.32 6.42
N LYS A 232 -11.85 18.02 6.78
CA LYS A 232 -11.51 19.37 6.30
C LYS A 232 -10.90 19.37 4.89
N LEU A 233 -10.62 18.21 4.29
CA LEU A 233 -10.13 18.11 2.92
C LEU A 233 -11.16 18.61 1.93
N GLU A 234 -10.71 19.23 0.86
CA GLU A 234 -11.53 19.54 -0.30
C GLU A 234 -11.98 18.24 -0.99
N ALA A 235 -13.14 18.30 -1.67
CA ALA A 235 -13.65 17.19 -2.46
C ALA A 235 -12.62 16.78 -3.54
N GLY A 236 -12.45 15.49 -3.73
CA GLY A 236 -11.52 14.94 -4.70
C GLY A 236 -10.88 13.63 -4.25
N PRO A 237 -10.01 13.04 -5.07
CA PRO A 237 -9.50 11.68 -4.87
C PRO A 237 -8.72 11.50 -3.55
N VAL A 238 -8.11 12.57 -3.01
CA VAL A 238 -7.48 12.52 -1.69
C VAL A 238 -8.53 12.31 -0.62
N LYS A 239 -9.57 13.16 -0.57
CA LYS A 239 -10.66 13.04 0.41
C LYS A 239 -11.37 11.68 0.30
N ASP A 240 -11.62 11.26 -0.93
CA ASP A 240 -12.30 9.99 -1.20
C ASP A 240 -11.53 8.80 -0.63
N SER A 241 -10.18 8.82 -0.70
CA SER A 241 -9.35 7.78 -0.10
C SER A 241 -9.52 7.68 1.42
N TYR A 242 -9.68 8.81 2.12
CA TYR A 242 -9.96 8.82 3.57
C TYR A 242 -11.39 8.39 3.88
N THR A 243 -12.35 8.74 3.03
CA THR A 243 -13.75 8.32 3.18
C THR A 243 -13.89 6.80 3.14
N LEU A 244 -13.06 6.10 2.35
CA LEU A 244 -13.04 4.63 2.33
C LEU A 244 -12.76 4.02 3.70
N THR A 245 -11.90 4.62 4.52
CA THR A 245 -11.58 4.08 5.87
C THR A 245 -12.73 4.25 6.87
N SER A 246 -13.63 5.19 6.60
CA SER A 246 -14.79 5.52 7.43
C SER A 246 -16.09 4.86 6.93
N ALA A 247 -16.04 4.19 5.78
CA ALA A 247 -17.21 3.55 5.18
C ALA A 247 -17.75 2.43 6.06
N SER A 248 -19.08 2.25 6.06
CA SER A 248 -19.71 1.16 6.78
C SER A 248 -19.19 -0.19 6.28
N GLY A 249 -18.85 -1.09 7.20
CA GLY A 249 -18.28 -2.41 6.88
C GLY A 249 -16.79 -2.38 6.53
N THR A 250 -16.13 -1.24 6.73
CA THR A 250 -14.67 -1.10 6.54
C THR A 250 -13.96 -0.99 7.88
N GLU A 251 -12.75 -1.56 7.96
CA GLU A 251 -11.85 -1.46 9.11
C GLU A 251 -10.44 -1.07 8.62
N ALA A 252 -9.84 -0.08 9.28
CA ALA A 252 -8.47 0.32 9.00
C ALA A 252 -7.48 -0.65 9.63
N VAL A 253 -6.45 -1.03 8.89
CA VAL A 253 -5.37 -1.92 9.34
C VAL A 253 -4.06 -1.15 9.30
N ALA A 254 -3.35 -1.06 10.43
CA ALA A 254 -2.04 -0.45 10.49
C ALA A 254 -0.96 -1.51 10.20
N GLY A 255 -0.10 -1.25 9.20
CA GLY A 255 0.99 -2.15 8.86
C GLY A 255 2.18 -1.99 9.81
N VAL A 256 2.29 -2.87 10.78
CA VAL A 256 3.41 -2.88 11.73
C VAL A 256 3.87 -4.32 11.97
N TRP A 257 5.14 -4.58 11.67
CA TRP A 257 5.80 -5.80 12.12
C TRP A 257 6.27 -5.64 13.57
N ALA A 258 6.16 -6.69 14.36
CA ALA A 258 6.66 -6.71 15.74
C ALA A 258 8.18 -6.48 15.75
N THR A 259 8.66 -5.80 16.80
CA THR A 259 10.09 -5.57 16.98
C THR A 259 10.80 -6.86 17.42
N THR A 260 11.92 -7.17 16.78
CA THR A 260 12.80 -8.29 17.13
C THR A 260 14.19 -7.81 17.47
N LYS A 261 14.97 -8.67 18.12
CA LYS A 261 16.42 -8.50 18.21
C LYS A 261 17.03 -8.58 16.81
N PRO A 262 18.11 -7.83 16.54
CA PRO A 262 18.84 -7.95 15.29
C PRO A 262 19.27 -9.39 15.00
N ILE A 263 18.98 -9.87 13.80
CA ILE A 263 19.38 -11.19 13.32
C ILE A 263 20.43 -10.99 12.24
N ASN A 264 21.64 -11.51 12.46
CA ASN A 264 22.71 -11.38 11.48
C ASN A 264 22.36 -12.11 10.18
N GLY A 265 22.50 -11.41 9.06
CA GLY A 265 22.19 -11.95 7.72
C GLY A 265 20.69 -12.02 7.39
N PHE A 266 19.81 -11.49 8.24
CA PHE A 266 18.39 -11.39 7.95
C PHE A 266 18.03 -9.97 7.46
N ASP A 267 17.34 -9.93 6.34
CA ASP A 267 16.75 -8.69 5.78
C ASP A 267 15.27 -8.93 5.48
N MET A 268 14.41 -8.27 6.26
CA MET A 268 12.95 -8.33 6.09
C MET A 268 12.53 -7.89 4.67
N LYS A 269 13.12 -6.81 4.18
CA LYS A 269 12.81 -6.28 2.85
C LYS A 269 13.16 -7.30 1.76
N ALA A 270 14.33 -7.91 1.82
CA ALA A 270 14.73 -8.92 0.84
C ALA A 270 13.87 -10.18 0.94
N THR A 271 13.56 -10.62 2.17
CA THR A 271 12.80 -11.88 2.40
C THR A 271 11.32 -11.74 2.01
N VAL A 272 10.68 -10.64 2.35
CA VAL A 272 9.21 -10.48 2.16
C VAL A 272 8.92 -9.83 0.82
N TYR A 273 9.56 -8.70 0.53
CA TYR A 273 9.24 -7.89 -0.64
C TYR A 273 10.15 -8.15 -1.84
N GLY A 274 11.44 -8.41 -1.60
CA GLY A 274 12.38 -8.73 -2.70
C GLY A 274 12.01 -10.00 -3.46
N ALA A 275 11.32 -10.94 -2.81
CA ALA A 275 10.79 -12.15 -3.43
C ALA A 275 9.71 -11.89 -4.50
N ILE A 276 9.05 -10.72 -4.49
CA ILE A 276 8.00 -10.37 -5.46
C ILE A 276 8.53 -10.35 -6.90
N ASP A 277 9.70 -9.78 -7.11
CA ASP A 277 10.32 -9.75 -8.43
C ASP A 277 10.69 -11.17 -8.91
N SER A 278 11.15 -12.03 -8.00
CA SER A 278 11.44 -13.44 -8.30
C SER A 278 10.18 -14.27 -8.58
N LEU A 279 9.05 -13.93 -7.95
CA LEU A 279 7.74 -14.50 -8.32
C LEU A 279 7.33 -14.06 -9.73
N ASN A 280 7.57 -12.80 -10.10
CA ASN A 280 7.28 -12.31 -11.44
C ASN A 280 8.15 -13.00 -12.51
N THR A 281 9.45 -13.14 -12.26
CA THR A 281 10.37 -13.76 -13.22
C THR A 281 10.19 -15.28 -13.33
N GLY A 282 9.57 -15.91 -12.33
CA GLY A 282 9.41 -17.36 -12.21
C GLY A 282 10.63 -18.05 -11.59
N GLU A 283 11.59 -17.29 -11.05
CA GLU A 283 12.71 -17.83 -10.26
C GLU A 283 12.25 -18.41 -8.93
N LEU A 284 11.14 -17.91 -8.40
CA LEU A 284 10.52 -18.35 -7.16
C LEU A 284 9.06 -18.79 -7.44
N THR A 285 8.68 -19.95 -6.95
CA THR A 285 7.29 -20.42 -6.98
C THR A 285 6.54 -19.98 -5.71
N ALA A 286 5.21 -19.94 -5.74
CA ALA A 286 4.38 -19.65 -4.57
C ALA A 286 4.71 -20.59 -3.38
N ALA A 287 4.90 -21.88 -3.63
CA ALA A 287 5.25 -22.85 -2.59
C ALA A 287 6.64 -22.60 -1.97
N GLN A 288 7.62 -22.21 -2.78
CA GLN A 288 8.94 -21.81 -2.27
C GLN A 288 8.88 -20.52 -1.47
N TYR A 289 8.09 -19.52 -1.92
CA TYR A 289 7.88 -18.28 -1.19
C TYR A 289 7.19 -18.52 0.15
N GLN A 290 6.14 -19.36 0.17
CA GLN A 290 5.46 -19.76 1.41
C GLN A 290 6.44 -20.37 2.43
N LYS A 291 7.28 -21.30 1.97
CA LYS A 291 8.30 -21.93 2.81
C LYS A 291 9.34 -20.93 3.32
N GLN A 292 9.77 -20.00 2.47
CA GLN A 292 10.70 -18.92 2.84
C GLN A 292 10.12 -18.02 3.94
N LEU A 293 8.82 -17.69 3.85
CA LEU A 293 8.13 -16.90 4.88
C LEU A 293 8.00 -17.68 6.20
N GLU A 294 7.64 -18.96 6.16
CA GLU A 294 7.57 -19.82 7.34
C GLU A 294 8.92 -19.90 8.07
N GLU A 295 10.00 -20.17 7.34
CA GLU A 295 11.36 -20.23 7.89
C GLU A 295 11.81 -18.88 8.48
N ALA A 296 11.47 -17.78 7.81
CA ALA A 296 11.76 -16.43 8.27
C ALA A 296 10.99 -16.11 9.57
N TRP A 297 9.69 -16.43 9.60
CA TRP A 297 8.84 -16.20 10.77
C TRP A 297 9.30 -17.02 11.98
N THR A 298 9.73 -18.26 11.78
CA THR A 298 10.32 -19.08 12.84
C THR A 298 11.52 -18.37 13.47
N LYS A 299 12.45 -17.89 12.66
CA LYS A 299 13.65 -17.16 13.16
C LYS A 299 13.28 -15.84 13.84
N LEU A 300 12.29 -15.11 13.30
CA LEU A 300 11.86 -13.84 13.86
C LEU A 300 11.17 -14.03 15.22
N LEU A 301 10.30 -15.05 15.33
CA LEU A 301 9.65 -15.38 16.60
C LEU A 301 10.64 -15.72 17.72
N GLU A 302 11.70 -16.47 17.41
CA GLU A 302 12.76 -16.81 18.36
C GLU A 302 13.51 -15.57 18.88
N ASN A 303 13.53 -14.51 18.09
CA ASN A 303 14.22 -13.24 18.41
C ASN A 303 13.28 -12.10 18.80
N LEU A 304 11.98 -12.37 18.89
CA LEU A 304 11.00 -11.36 19.28
C LEU A 304 11.23 -10.92 20.74
N ASP A 305 11.38 -9.62 20.96
CA ASP A 305 11.43 -9.03 22.29
C ASP A 305 10.02 -9.00 22.88
N ARG A 306 9.80 -9.80 23.94
CA ARG A 306 8.51 -9.93 24.68
C ARG A 306 8.60 -9.27 26.04
#